data_dc2dd94366e928e5204c4eac031024ce
#
_entry.id   dc2dd94366e928e5204c4eac031024ce
#
_cell.length_a   1.000
_cell.length_b   1.000
_cell.length_c   1.000
_cell.angle_alpha   90.00
_cell.angle_beta   90.00
_cell.angle_gamma   90.00
#
_symmetry.space_group_name_H-M   'P 1'
#
loop_
_entity.id
_entity.type
_entity.pdbx_description
1 polymer ?
#
loop_
_entity_poly.entity_id
_entity_poly.type
_entity_poly.pdbx_seq_one_letter_code
_entity_poly.pdbx_strand_id
1 'polypeptide(L)'
;MPRPATIRSMLAEGSRLAVGRVREVAALVLAHPKNAARLIECLCDEDPGVANRAADALERASYHQPSLAAPWKDSLLGILAEAEHNKLRWNLALVVPRLPLTPHEARRAAETLRTYLEDKSSIVKTCAMQGLAELTRHDPSLLPEILDLLRILSRSGTPAMRARGRILLWRLERADQSPIRGHKSKLNNSSD
;
A
#
# COMPACT_ATOMS: atom_id res chain seq x y z
N MET A 1 11.16 -2.61 38.64
CA MET A 1 11.26 -3.19 37.28
C MET A 1 10.78 -2.16 36.31
N PRO A 2 11.56 -1.74 35.29
CA PRO A 2 11.05 -0.85 34.22
C PRO A 2 9.89 -1.52 33.49
N ARG A 3 8.83 -0.77 33.23
CA ARG A 3 7.70 -1.28 32.43
C ARG A 3 8.20 -1.66 31.01
N PRO A 4 7.75 -2.80 30.45
CA PRO A 4 8.12 -3.15 29.08
C PRO A 4 7.71 -2.02 28.14
N ALA A 5 8.60 -1.68 27.22
CA ALA A 5 8.35 -0.64 26.22
C ALA A 5 7.12 -1.01 25.38
N THR A 6 6.16 -0.09 25.30
CA THR A 6 4.99 -0.25 24.42
C THR A 6 5.33 0.15 23.00
N ILE A 7 4.56 -0.33 22.00
CA ILE A 7 4.73 0.08 20.59
C ILE A 7 4.71 1.60 20.47
N ARG A 8 3.74 2.27 21.13
CA ARG A 8 3.65 3.72 21.11
C ARG A 8 4.91 4.38 21.70
N SER A 9 5.42 3.91 22.86
CA SER A 9 6.64 4.48 23.45
C SER A 9 7.87 4.28 22.57
N MET A 10 8.01 3.12 21.91
CA MET A 10 9.07 2.84 20.94
C MET A 10 8.99 3.77 19.73
N LEU A 11 7.78 4.06 19.24
CA LEU A 11 7.55 4.98 18.13
C LEU A 11 7.70 6.46 18.54
N ALA A 12 7.50 6.81 19.82
CA ALA A 12 7.73 8.14 20.35
C ALA A 12 9.23 8.48 20.49
N GLU A 13 10.08 7.46 20.63
CA GLU A 13 11.54 7.66 20.71
C GLU A 13 12.11 8.14 19.35
N GLY A 14 12.93 9.18 19.40
CA GLY A 14 13.65 9.73 18.24
C GLY A 14 13.27 11.17 17.90
N SER A 15 14.14 11.85 17.15
CA SER A 15 13.86 13.20 16.64
C SER A 15 12.90 13.14 15.45
N ARG A 16 12.34 14.29 15.04
CA ARG A 16 11.48 14.40 13.85
C ARG A 16 12.14 13.86 12.56
N LEU A 17 13.47 13.85 12.52
CA LEU A 17 14.26 13.41 11.36
C LEU A 17 14.78 11.96 11.51
N ALA A 18 14.83 11.42 12.73
CA ALA A 18 15.30 10.05 12.95
C ALA A 18 14.18 9.03 12.70
N VAL A 19 14.56 7.94 12.06
CA VAL A 19 13.67 6.78 11.80
C VAL A 19 13.23 6.11 13.11
N GLY A 20 13.89 6.44 14.24
CA GLY A 20 13.58 5.86 15.56
C GLY A 20 13.67 4.34 15.53
N ARG A 21 12.84 3.69 16.35
CA ARG A 21 12.79 2.22 16.47
C ARG A 21 11.79 1.56 15.49
N VAL A 22 11.52 2.18 14.35
CA VAL A 22 10.56 1.69 13.33
C VAL A 22 10.86 0.25 12.90
N ARG A 23 12.14 -0.07 12.65
CA ARG A 23 12.55 -1.43 12.26
C ARG A 23 12.31 -2.46 13.35
N GLU A 24 12.57 -2.09 14.60
CA GLU A 24 12.31 -2.95 15.75
C GLU A 24 10.81 -3.20 15.94
N VAL A 25 9.99 -2.15 15.78
CA VAL A 25 8.53 -2.26 15.85
C VAL A 25 8.00 -3.16 14.74
N ALA A 26 8.48 -2.99 13.50
CA ALA A 26 8.09 -3.85 12.38
C ALA A 26 8.47 -5.33 12.66
N ALA A 27 9.69 -5.58 13.15
CA ALA A 27 10.14 -6.92 13.52
C ALA A 27 9.31 -7.51 14.67
N LEU A 28 8.97 -6.70 15.68
CA LEU A 28 8.13 -7.12 16.82
C LEU A 28 6.71 -7.51 16.35
N VAL A 29 6.13 -6.78 15.42
CA VAL A 29 4.80 -7.09 14.86
C VAL A 29 4.84 -8.35 14.00
N LEU A 30 5.90 -8.55 13.21
CA LEU A 30 6.10 -9.78 12.44
C LEU A 30 6.26 -11.02 13.35
N ALA A 31 7.03 -10.89 14.44
CA ALA A 31 7.23 -11.98 15.40
C ALA A 31 5.97 -12.25 16.25
N HIS A 32 5.17 -11.23 16.52
CA HIS A 32 3.98 -11.30 17.37
C HIS A 32 2.80 -10.57 16.72
N PRO A 33 2.05 -11.21 15.79
CA PRO A 33 0.96 -10.60 15.01
C PRO A 33 -0.12 -9.90 15.84
N LYS A 34 -0.36 -10.34 17.08
CA LYS A 34 -1.29 -9.68 18.01
C LYS A 34 -0.95 -8.21 18.30
N ASN A 35 0.29 -7.82 18.06
CA ASN A 35 0.74 -6.43 18.22
C ASN A 35 0.32 -5.52 17.05
N ALA A 36 -0.20 -6.08 15.94
CA ALA A 36 -0.66 -5.30 14.79
C ALA A 36 -1.76 -4.31 15.18
N ALA A 37 -2.70 -4.69 16.05
CA ALA A 37 -3.74 -3.80 16.56
C ALA A 37 -3.15 -2.52 17.16
N ARG A 38 -2.14 -2.66 18.04
CA ARG A 38 -1.48 -1.52 18.67
C ARG A 38 -0.72 -0.63 17.70
N LEU A 39 -0.12 -1.23 16.66
CA LEU A 39 0.55 -0.47 15.62
C LEU A 39 -0.45 0.34 14.78
N ILE A 40 -1.60 -0.24 14.47
CA ILE A 40 -2.66 0.43 13.67
C ILE A 40 -3.32 1.55 14.49
N GLU A 41 -3.57 1.35 15.79
CA GLU A 41 -4.02 2.42 16.67
C GLU A 41 -3.10 3.65 16.63
N CYS A 42 -1.78 3.43 16.56
CA CYS A 42 -0.80 4.53 16.46
C CYS A 42 -0.84 5.32 15.14
N LEU A 43 -1.54 4.87 14.09
CA LEU A 43 -1.71 5.66 12.86
C LEU A 43 -2.55 6.93 13.09
N CYS A 44 -3.43 6.90 14.10
CA CYS A 44 -4.28 8.01 14.50
C CYS A 44 -3.77 8.72 15.79
N ASP A 45 -2.48 8.53 16.14
CA ASP A 45 -1.90 9.17 17.32
C ASP A 45 -1.85 10.70 17.16
N GLU A 46 -2.12 11.44 18.24
CA GLU A 46 -2.07 12.90 18.28
C GLU A 46 -0.67 13.46 17.96
N ASP A 47 0.39 12.68 18.27
CA ASP A 47 1.75 13.02 17.83
C ASP A 47 1.97 12.58 16.37
N PRO A 48 2.08 13.53 15.41
CA PRO A 48 2.33 13.21 14.01
C PRO A 48 3.61 12.42 13.78
N GLY A 49 4.58 12.53 14.70
CA GLY A 49 5.82 11.76 14.65
C GLY A 49 5.56 10.28 14.94
N VAL A 50 4.69 9.96 15.90
CA VAL A 50 4.25 8.60 16.19
C VAL A 50 3.46 8.04 15.03
N ALA A 51 2.44 8.76 14.54
CA ALA A 51 1.61 8.33 13.42
C ALA A 51 2.45 8.05 12.15
N ASN A 52 3.37 8.94 11.81
CA ASN A 52 4.26 8.76 10.66
C ASN A 52 5.21 7.55 10.79
N ARG A 53 5.74 7.30 12.00
CA ARG A 53 6.60 6.14 12.26
C ARG A 53 5.80 4.84 12.33
N ALA A 54 4.55 4.91 12.80
CA ALA A 54 3.63 3.77 12.76
C ALA A 54 3.33 3.35 11.31
N ALA A 55 3.09 4.32 10.42
CA ALA A 55 2.86 4.06 9.01
C ALA A 55 4.08 3.41 8.32
N ASP A 56 5.30 3.88 8.60
CA ASP A 56 6.54 3.27 8.10
C ASP A 56 6.73 1.84 8.65
N ALA A 57 6.47 1.61 9.94
CA ALA A 57 6.55 0.28 10.53
C ALA A 57 5.52 -0.69 9.93
N LEU A 58 4.29 -0.22 9.70
CA LEU A 58 3.23 -0.99 9.07
C LEU A 58 3.55 -1.32 7.60
N GLU A 59 4.09 -0.35 6.85
CA GLU A 59 4.54 -0.58 5.47
C GLU A 59 5.57 -1.70 5.41
N ARG A 60 6.59 -1.66 6.26
CA ARG A 60 7.64 -2.69 6.35
C ARG A 60 7.08 -4.05 6.75
N ALA A 61 6.23 -4.11 7.78
CA ALA A 61 5.63 -5.36 8.22
C ALA A 61 4.71 -5.96 7.15
N SER A 62 3.84 -5.15 6.53
CA SER A 62 2.90 -5.59 5.49
C SER A 62 3.59 -5.97 4.17
N TYR A 63 4.79 -5.47 3.90
CA TYR A 63 5.58 -5.91 2.76
C TYR A 63 5.93 -7.40 2.84
N HIS A 64 6.28 -7.87 4.03
CA HIS A 64 6.60 -9.28 4.29
C HIS A 64 5.37 -10.14 4.54
N GLN A 65 4.37 -9.58 5.24
CA GLN A 65 3.16 -10.32 5.63
C GLN A 65 1.92 -9.43 5.55
N PRO A 66 1.31 -9.29 4.35
CA PRO A 66 0.11 -8.45 4.16
C PRO A 66 -1.07 -8.82 5.06
N SER A 67 -1.22 -10.11 5.39
CA SER A 67 -2.28 -10.63 6.26
C SER A 67 -2.30 -10.02 7.67
N LEU A 68 -1.18 -9.45 8.14
CA LEU A 68 -1.11 -8.74 9.41
C LEU A 68 -2.07 -7.55 9.49
N ALA A 69 -2.28 -6.85 8.38
CA ALA A 69 -3.12 -5.66 8.32
C ALA A 69 -4.56 -5.95 7.82
N ALA A 70 -4.81 -7.15 7.30
CA ALA A 70 -6.09 -7.52 6.71
C ALA A 70 -7.32 -7.35 7.65
N PRO A 71 -7.26 -7.65 8.96
CA PRO A 71 -8.39 -7.44 9.87
C PRO A 71 -8.82 -5.98 10.03
N TRP A 72 -7.94 -5.03 9.71
CA TRP A 72 -8.19 -3.57 9.84
C TRP A 72 -8.35 -2.89 8.48
N LYS A 73 -8.71 -3.65 7.46
CA LYS A 73 -8.86 -3.17 6.09
C LYS A 73 -9.75 -1.92 5.99
N ASP A 74 -10.92 -1.95 6.61
CA ASP A 74 -11.88 -0.85 6.54
C ASP A 74 -11.35 0.41 7.21
N SER A 75 -10.70 0.27 8.38
CA SER A 75 -10.03 1.38 9.07
C SER A 75 -8.92 1.97 8.22
N LEU A 76 -8.10 1.12 7.57
CA LEU A 76 -6.99 1.57 6.73
C LEU A 76 -7.47 2.26 5.45
N LEU A 77 -8.59 1.84 4.88
CA LEU A 77 -9.26 2.55 3.77
C LEU A 77 -9.76 3.93 4.20
N GLY A 78 -10.33 4.04 5.42
CA GLY A 78 -10.75 5.33 5.99
C GLY A 78 -9.56 6.26 6.21
N ILE A 79 -8.50 5.77 6.88
CA ILE A 79 -7.29 6.56 7.15
C ILE A 79 -6.61 6.99 5.83
N LEU A 80 -6.59 6.14 4.78
CA LEU A 80 -6.09 6.51 3.46
C LEU A 80 -6.83 7.71 2.90
N ALA A 81 -8.16 7.74 3.01
CA ALA A 81 -8.99 8.81 2.46
C ALA A 81 -8.80 10.15 3.21
N GLU A 82 -8.53 10.09 4.52
CA GLU A 82 -8.44 11.25 5.41
C GLU A 82 -6.99 11.71 5.67
N ALA A 83 -5.99 10.95 5.21
CA ALA A 83 -4.59 11.26 5.49
C ALA A 83 -4.18 12.64 4.97
N GLU A 84 -3.66 13.50 5.85
CA GLU A 84 -3.17 14.84 5.50
C GLU A 84 -1.64 14.89 5.37
N HIS A 85 -0.93 14.11 6.19
CA HIS A 85 0.53 14.14 6.24
C HIS A 85 1.16 13.29 5.13
N ASN A 86 2.14 13.84 4.43
CA ASN A 86 2.82 13.16 3.33
C ASN A 86 3.34 11.76 3.70
N LYS A 87 3.95 11.59 4.89
CA LYS A 87 4.47 10.30 5.33
C LYS A 87 3.37 9.26 5.49
N LEU A 88 2.23 9.64 6.02
CA LEU A 88 1.08 8.76 6.15
C LEU A 88 0.55 8.38 4.75
N ARG A 89 0.35 9.39 3.87
CA ARG A 89 -0.11 9.18 2.49
C ARG A 89 0.73 8.18 1.72
N TRP A 90 2.06 8.38 1.66
CA TRP A 90 2.88 7.49 0.83
C TRP A 90 2.95 6.06 1.36
N ASN A 91 2.99 5.88 2.70
CA ASN A 91 3.01 4.55 3.29
C ASN A 91 1.68 3.82 3.06
N LEU A 92 0.54 4.50 3.30
CA LEU A 92 -0.78 3.91 3.07
C LEU A 92 -1.06 3.62 1.59
N ALA A 93 -0.55 4.45 0.67
CA ALA A 93 -0.60 4.18 -0.75
C ALA A 93 0.09 2.87 -1.16
N LEU A 94 1.05 2.38 -0.35
CA LEU A 94 1.71 1.10 -0.55
C LEU A 94 1.06 -0.03 0.25
N VAL A 95 0.54 0.26 1.46
CA VAL A 95 -0.05 -0.74 2.36
C VAL A 95 -1.41 -1.21 1.86
N VAL A 96 -2.32 -0.26 1.60
CA VAL A 96 -3.73 -0.57 1.29
C VAL A 96 -3.88 -1.46 0.06
N PRO A 97 -3.19 -1.25 -1.07
CA PRO A 97 -3.29 -2.15 -2.22
C PRO A 97 -2.80 -3.58 -1.97
N ARG A 98 -2.04 -3.84 -0.91
CA ARG A 98 -1.60 -5.21 -0.55
C ARG A 98 -2.67 -6.02 0.16
N LEU A 99 -3.70 -5.37 0.70
CA LEU A 99 -4.79 -6.00 1.44
C LEU A 99 -5.72 -6.80 0.52
N PRO A 100 -6.49 -7.76 1.06
CA PRO A 100 -7.48 -8.51 0.29
C PRO A 100 -8.72 -7.65 0.02
N LEU A 101 -8.63 -6.76 -0.97
CA LEU A 101 -9.70 -5.86 -1.35
C LEU A 101 -10.71 -6.55 -2.28
N THR A 102 -11.99 -6.22 -2.10
CA THR A 102 -13.01 -6.47 -3.12
C THR A 102 -12.84 -5.49 -4.30
N PRO A 103 -13.39 -5.77 -5.50
CA PRO A 103 -13.34 -4.82 -6.61
C PRO A 103 -13.90 -3.43 -6.27
N HIS A 104 -14.96 -3.37 -5.47
CA HIS A 104 -15.53 -2.09 -5.02
C HIS A 104 -14.57 -1.31 -4.11
N GLU A 105 -13.93 -1.96 -3.16
CA GLU A 105 -12.94 -1.34 -2.28
C GLU A 105 -11.70 -0.90 -3.06
N ALA A 106 -11.27 -1.69 -4.06
CA ALA A 106 -10.17 -1.32 -4.93
C ALA A 106 -10.47 -0.05 -5.74
N ARG A 107 -11.69 0.11 -6.26
CA ARG A 107 -12.12 1.34 -6.94
C ARG A 107 -12.10 2.55 -6.01
N ARG A 108 -12.66 2.43 -4.79
CA ARG A 108 -12.61 3.50 -3.78
C ARG A 108 -11.18 3.90 -3.43
N ALA A 109 -10.30 2.92 -3.22
CA ALA A 109 -8.87 3.19 -2.99
C ALA A 109 -8.22 3.89 -4.20
N ALA A 110 -8.57 3.46 -5.43
CA ALA A 110 -8.06 4.08 -6.65
C ALA A 110 -8.50 5.55 -6.79
N GLU A 111 -9.75 5.89 -6.44
CA GLU A 111 -10.23 7.27 -6.40
C GLU A 111 -9.37 8.14 -5.47
N THR A 112 -9.12 7.67 -4.25
CA THR A 112 -8.23 8.38 -3.31
C THR A 112 -6.81 8.50 -3.85
N LEU A 113 -6.23 7.41 -4.38
CA LEU A 113 -4.86 7.45 -4.91
C LEU A 113 -4.71 8.37 -6.13
N ARG A 114 -5.77 8.58 -6.92
CA ARG A 114 -5.75 9.59 -8.00
C ARG A 114 -5.57 11.00 -7.43
N THR A 115 -6.24 11.35 -6.33
CA THR A 115 -6.03 12.67 -5.70
C THR A 115 -4.59 12.84 -5.21
N TYR A 116 -3.91 11.77 -4.81
CA TYR A 116 -2.51 11.81 -4.39
C TYR A 116 -1.53 12.09 -5.53
N LEU A 117 -1.93 11.91 -6.79
CA LEU A 117 -1.11 12.30 -7.95
C LEU A 117 -0.95 13.82 -8.07
N GLU A 118 -1.84 14.60 -7.44
CA GLU A 118 -1.77 16.06 -7.39
C GLU A 118 -1.03 16.59 -6.14
N ASP A 119 -0.54 15.69 -5.27
CA ASP A 119 0.22 16.07 -4.07
C ASP A 119 1.48 16.87 -4.42
N LYS A 120 1.91 17.76 -3.53
CA LYS A 120 3.18 18.50 -3.70
C LYS A 120 4.41 17.60 -3.63
N SER A 121 4.32 16.49 -2.91
CA SER A 121 5.40 15.53 -2.71
C SER A 121 5.53 14.56 -3.89
N SER A 122 6.67 14.58 -4.57
CA SER A 122 6.99 13.60 -5.61
C SER A 122 7.02 12.15 -5.08
N ILE A 123 7.30 11.95 -3.79
CA ILE A 123 7.26 10.63 -3.17
C ILE A 123 5.83 10.13 -3.07
N VAL A 124 4.90 10.97 -2.59
CA VAL A 124 3.46 10.62 -2.53
C VAL A 124 2.94 10.26 -3.90
N LYS A 125 3.20 11.10 -4.92
CA LYS A 125 2.82 10.82 -6.32
C LYS A 125 3.34 9.48 -6.81
N THR A 126 4.63 9.20 -6.57
CA THR A 126 5.26 7.95 -7.04
C THR A 126 4.70 6.71 -6.32
N CYS A 127 4.42 6.82 -5.02
CA CYS A 127 3.78 5.74 -4.26
C CYS A 127 2.32 5.54 -4.69
N ALA A 128 1.58 6.62 -5.00
CA ALA A 128 0.23 6.54 -5.55
C ALA A 128 0.22 5.80 -6.90
N MET A 129 1.17 6.09 -7.81
CA MET A 129 1.32 5.34 -9.06
C MET A 129 1.54 3.85 -8.81
N GLN A 130 2.39 3.50 -7.83
CA GLN A 130 2.63 2.10 -7.44
C GLN A 130 1.34 1.46 -6.93
N GLY A 131 0.64 2.14 -6.03
CA GLY A 131 -0.62 1.65 -5.45
C GLY A 131 -1.70 1.43 -6.51
N LEU A 132 -1.90 2.40 -7.43
CA LEU A 132 -2.84 2.28 -8.55
C LEU A 132 -2.53 1.05 -9.42
N ALA A 133 -1.25 0.85 -9.76
CA ALA A 133 -0.84 -0.32 -10.52
C ALA A 133 -1.10 -1.65 -9.78
N GLU A 134 -0.97 -1.68 -8.45
CA GLU A 134 -1.25 -2.87 -7.65
C GLU A 134 -2.75 -3.15 -7.49
N LEU A 135 -3.60 -2.13 -7.51
CA LEU A 135 -5.05 -2.28 -7.42
C LEU A 135 -5.66 -3.03 -8.62
N THR A 136 -5.00 -3.03 -9.78
CA THR A 136 -5.49 -3.76 -10.98
C THR A 136 -5.63 -5.26 -10.77
N ARG A 137 -4.93 -5.84 -9.80
CA ARG A 137 -5.07 -7.25 -9.45
C ARG A 137 -6.36 -7.57 -8.71
N HIS A 138 -6.95 -6.57 -8.02
CA HIS A 138 -8.21 -6.69 -7.29
C HIS A 138 -9.41 -6.36 -8.16
N ASP A 139 -9.23 -5.43 -9.10
CA ASP A 139 -10.22 -5.09 -10.12
C ASP A 139 -9.55 -4.88 -11.48
N PRO A 140 -9.56 -5.91 -12.34
CA PRO A 140 -8.99 -5.81 -13.69
C PRO A 140 -9.62 -4.72 -14.56
N SER A 141 -10.84 -4.26 -14.26
CA SER A 141 -11.49 -3.19 -15.02
C SER A 141 -10.75 -1.85 -14.91
N LEU A 142 -9.89 -1.67 -13.90
CA LEU A 142 -9.04 -0.50 -13.72
C LEU A 142 -7.84 -0.47 -14.68
N LEU A 143 -7.46 -1.62 -15.27
CA LEU A 143 -6.20 -1.75 -16.00
C LEU A 143 -6.07 -0.80 -17.19
N PRO A 144 -7.07 -0.64 -18.08
CA PRO A 144 -6.93 0.24 -19.27
C PRO A 144 -6.64 1.69 -18.86
N GLU A 145 -7.43 2.24 -17.94
CA GLU A 145 -7.27 3.60 -17.45
C GLU A 145 -5.90 3.80 -16.76
N ILE A 146 -5.47 2.84 -15.93
CA ILE A 146 -4.20 2.94 -15.21
C ILE A 146 -3.01 2.85 -16.19
N LEU A 147 -3.09 2.03 -17.24
CA LEU A 147 -2.06 2.00 -18.28
C LEU A 147 -1.93 3.36 -18.97
N ASP A 148 -3.05 3.99 -19.36
CA ASP A 148 -3.03 5.30 -20.00
C ASP A 148 -2.47 6.39 -19.07
N LEU A 149 -2.89 6.40 -17.82
CA LEU A 149 -2.35 7.29 -16.78
C LEU A 149 -0.84 7.11 -16.63
N LEU A 150 -0.35 5.89 -16.52
CA LEU A 150 1.08 5.61 -16.39
C LEU A 150 1.87 6.02 -17.64
N ARG A 151 1.31 5.86 -18.87
CA ARG A 151 1.92 6.35 -20.11
C ARG A 151 2.11 7.86 -20.09
N ILE A 152 1.11 8.61 -19.65
CA ILE A 152 1.18 10.06 -19.51
C ILE A 152 2.26 10.43 -18.47
N LEU A 153 2.17 9.89 -17.26
CA LEU A 153 3.07 10.22 -16.14
C LEU A 153 4.52 9.77 -16.37
N SER A 154 4.74 8.72 -17.18
CA SER A 154 6.08 8.29 -17.58
C SER A 154 6.79 9.25 -18.53
N ARG A 155 6.05 10.16 -19.18
CA ARG A 155 6.57 11.19 -20.12
C ARG A 155 6.65 12.57 -19.44
N SER A 156 5.57 12.99 -18.78
CA SER A 156 5.37 14.36 -18.26
C SER A 156 5.62 14.52 -16.76
N GLY A 157 5.73 13.42 -16.00
CA GLY A 157 5.91 13.46 -14.54
C GLY A 157 7.30 13.92 -14.09
N THR A 158 7.50 13.99 -12.76
CA THR A 158 8.83 14.21 -12.18
C THR A 158 9.83 13.12 -12.59
N PRO A 159 11.15 13.31 -12.45
CA PRO A 159 12.12 12.24 -12.77
C PRO A 159 11.81 10.90 -12.08
N ALA A 160 11.38 10.94 -10.81
CA ALA A 160 11.01 9.74 -10.06
C ALA A 160 9.74 9.08 -10.64
N MET A 161 8.71 9.87 -10.98
CA MET A 161 7.49 9.37 -11.61
C MET A 161 7.77 8.75 -12.97
N ARG A 162 8.60 9.41 -13.81
CA ARG A 162 8.98 8.87 -15.12
C ARG A 162 9.71 7.53 -15.00
N ALA A 163 10.65 7.41 -14.06
CA ALA A 163 11.37 6.17 -13.82
C ALA A 163 10.44 5.05 -13.33
N ARG A 164 9.61 5.34 -12.34
CA ARG A 164 8.64 4.37 -11.79
C ARG A 164 7.58 3.99 -12.83
N GLY A 165 7.06 4.96 -13.58
CA GLY A 165 6.06 4.74 -14.62
C GLY A 165 6.52 3.73 -15.67
N ARG A 166 7.75 3.83 -16.17
CA ARG A 166 8.32 2.86 -17.13
C ARG A 166 8.37 1.44 -16.55
N ILE A 167 8.76 1.29 -15.28
CA ILE A 167 8.81 -0.01 -14.61
C ILE A 167 7.41 -0.62 -14.47
N LEU A 168 6.43 0.21 -14.05
CA LEU A 168 5.06 -0.24 -13.86
C LEU A 168 4.38 -0.62 -15.17
N LEU A 169 4.56 0.19 -16.22
CA LEU A 169 4.06 -0.12 -17.58
C LEU A 169 4.59 -1.47 -18.05
N TRP A 170 5.90 -1.66 -18.03
CA TRP A 170 6.52 -2.92 -18.46
C TRP A 170 5.95 -4.11 -17.67
N ARG A 171 5.74 -3.97 -16.36
CA ARG A 171 5.19 -5.04 -15.52
C ARG A 171 3.74 -5.36 -15.87
N LEU A 172 2.89 -4.35 -16.03
CA LEU A 172 1.47 -4.53 -16.31
C LEU A 172 1.23 -5.04 -17.72
N GLU A 173 1.91 -4.49 -18.73
CA GLU A 173 1.78 -4.93 -20.14
C GLU A 173 2.23 -6.38 -20.32
N ARG A 174 3.26 -6.83 -19.61
CA ARG A 174 3.66 -8.25 -19.62
C ARG A 174 2.67 -9.16 -18.90
N ALA A 175 2.08 -8.70 -17.81
CA ALA A 175 1.05 -9.47 -17.10
C ALA A 175 -0.20 -9.65 -17.96
N ASP A 176 -0.60 -8.62 -18.70
CA ASP A 176 -1.74 -8.63 -19.61
C ASP A 176 -1.51 -9.57 -20.82
N GLN A 177 -0.29 -9.62 -21.34
CA GLN A 177 0.09 -10.48 -22.47
C GLN A 177 0.32 -11.95 -22.09
N SER A 178 0.36 -12.30 -20.80
CA SER A 178 0.54 -13.68 -20.37
C SER A 178 -0.77 -14.44 -20.58
N PRO A 179 -0.86 -15.41 -21.51
CA PRO A 179 -2.09 -16.13 -21.78
C PRO A 179 -2.53 -16.85 -20.50
N ILE A 180 -3.83 -16.73 -20.18
CA ILE A 180 -4.52 -17.42 -19.11
C ILE A 180 -4.20 -18.91 -19.23
N ARG A 181 -3.22 -19.42 -18.48
CA ARG A 181 -3.04 -20.85 -18.32
C ARG A 181 -4.14 -21.37 -17.41
N GLY A 182 -5.16 -21.96 -18.04
CA GLY A 182 -6.01 -22.90 -17.33
C GLY A 182 -7.49 -22.65 -17.29
N HIS A 183 -8.16 -22.69 -18.42
CA HIS A 183 -9.49 -23.29 -18.45
C HIS A 183 -9.58 -24.26 -19.64
N LYS A 184 -8.84 -25.36 -19.59
CA LYS A 184 -9.24 -26.54 -20.34
C LYS A 184 -10.43 -27.13 -19.64
N SER A 185 -11.63 -26.71 -20.06
CA SER A 185 -12.85 -27.45 -19.80
C SER A 185 -12.63 -28.88 -20.32
N LYS A 186 -12.68 -29.82 -19.42
CA LYS A 186 -12.97 -31.22 -19.75
C LYS A 186 -14.40 -31.26 -20.23
N LEU A 187 -14.64 -31.04 -21.50
CA LEU A 187 -15.83 -31.49 -22.18
C LEU A 187 -15.61 -32.95 -22.59
N ASN A 188 -16.29 -33.79 -21.85
CA ASN A 188 -16.69 -35.13 -22.16
C ASN A 188 -16.66 -35.55 -23.63
N ASN A 189 -16.03 -36.68 -23.85
CA ASN A 189 -16.62 -37.71 -24.69
C ASN A 189 -17.15 -38.82 -23.79
N SER A 190 -18.47 -38.85 -23.60
CA SER A 190 -19.25 -40.02 -23.33
C SER A 190 -20.11 -40.22 -24.55
N SER A 191 -19.72 -41.15 -25.40
CA SER A 191 -20.55 -41.83 -26.39
C SER A 191 -19.96 -43.19 -26.55
N ASP A 192 -20.65 -44.12 -26.02
CA ASP A 192 -21.07 -45.47 -26.39
C ASP A 192 -21.24 -46.33 -25.15
#